data_ee6cb0fe0ea11447780c6453f9042b65
#
_entry.id   ee6cb0fe0ea11447780c6453f9042b65
#
_cell.length_a   1.000
_cell.length_b   1.000
_cell.length_c   1.000
_cell.angle_alpha   90.00
_cell.angle_beta   90.00
_cell.angle_gamma   90.00
#
_symmetry.space_group_name_H-M   'P 1'
#
loop_
_entity.id
_entity.type
_entity.pdbx_description
1 polymer ?
#
loop_
_entity_poly.entity_id
_entity_poly.type
_entity_poly.pdbx_seq_one_letter_code
_entity_poly.pdbx_strand_id
1 'polypeptide(L)'
;NMGVSLPRVAAMVGRDLTIDDVELHDWAQGEFAKHVSGLDFALAQAANVEFRRAVQQWWHDGWDLLVSPTLAEPPTRIGEFANDPDQPMAPMIRASQIVAFTPAFNSSGQPAISIPMHWTPEGLPVGVQLVAAYGREDILIRVASQLEAAQPWAHRRPSI
;
A
#
# COMPACT_ATOMS: atom_id res chain seq x y z
N ASN A 1 2.59 -0.14 -12.25
CA ASN A 1 3.49 0.63 -13.12
C ASN A 1 2.71 1.12 -14.34
N MET A 2 2.27 2.41 -14.31
CA MET A 2 1.41 3.01 -15.33
C MET A 2 2.03 3.00 -16.73
N GLY A 3 3.36 3.05 -16.86
CA GLY A 3 4.05 2.91 -18.14
C GLY A 3 3.77 1.60 -18.88
N VAL A 4 3.38 0.55 -18.16
CA VAL A 4 2.96 -0.74 -18.76
C VAL A 4 1.44 -0.87 -18.76
N SER A 5 0.76 -0.35 -17.75
CA SER A 5 -0.69 -0.52 -17.59
C SER A 5 -1.48 0.22 -18.65
N LEU A 6 -1.15 1.49 -18.96
CA LEU A 6 -1.89 2.27 -19.95
C LEU A 6 -1.82 1.66 -21.38
N PRO A 7 -0.65 1.30 -21.93
CA PRO A 7 -0.58 0.61 -23.22
C PRO A 7 -1.35 -0.71 -23.27
N ARG A 8 -1.35 -1.44 -22.15
CA ARG A 8 -2.06 -2.70 -22.02
C ARG A 8 -3.58 -2.51 -22.04
N VAL A 9 -4.09 -1.50 -21.33
CA VAL A 9 -5.51 -1.13 -21.37
C VAL A 9 -5.90 -0.64 -22.76
N ALA A 10 -5.08 0.20 -23.43
CA ALA A 10 -5.30 0.63 -24.81
C ALA A 10 -5.47 -0.54 -25.77
N ALA A 11 -4.60 -1.56 -25.65
CA ALA A 11 -4.69 -2.78 -26.44
C ALA A 11 -5.98 -3.58 -26.17
N MET A 12 -6.45 -3.63 -24.91
CA MET A 12 -7.70 -4.31 -24.54
C MET A 12 -8.94 -3.59 -25.07
N VAL A 13 -8.92 -2.25 -25.09
CA VAL A 13 -10.01 -1.40 -25.58
C VAL A 13 -9.99 -1.30 -27.10
N GLY A 14 -8.86 -1.61 -27.75
CA GLY A 14 -8.69 -1.55 -29.21
C GLY A 14 -8.50 -0.15 -29.78
N ARG A 15 -8.13 0.82 -28.95
CA ARG A 15 -7.78 2.19 -29.36
C ARG A 15 -6.80 2.83 -28.40
N ASP A 16 -6.16 3.91 -28.83
CA ASP A 16 -5.36 4.74 -27.95
C ASP A 16 -6.22 5.37 -26.84
N LEU A 17 -5.64 5.46 -25.64
CA LEU A 17 -6.26 6.15 -24.52
C LEU A 17 -5.98 7.64 -24.61
N THR A 18 -6.92 8.43 -24.10
CA THR A 18 -6.80 9.87 -23.89
C THR A 18 -6.78 10.19 -22.40
N ILE A 19 -6.48 11.43 -22.05
CA ILE A 19 -6.49 11.90 -20.66
C ILE A 19 -7.88 11.75 -20.00
N ASP A 20 -8.94 11.75 -20.81
CA ASP A 20 -10.32 11.63 -20.31
C ASP A 20 -10.73 10.17 -20.00
N ASP A 21 -9.91 9.20 -20.39
CA ASP A 21 -10.19 7.77 -20.18
C ASP A 21 -9.70 7.25 -18.82
N VAL A 22 -8.86 8.00 -18.11
CA VAL A 22 -8.19 7.58 -16.86
C VAL A 22 -8.09 8.75 -15.88
N GLU A 23 -7.78 8.43 -14.61
CA GLU A 23 -7.51 9.45 -13.62
C GLU A 23 -6.27 10.29 -14.00
N LEU A 24 -6.30 11.61 -13.70
CA LEU A 24 -5.23 12.53 -14.08
C LEU A 24 -3.85 12.10 -13.56
N HIS A 25 -3.78 11.57 -12.35
CA HIS A 25 -2.51 11.09 -11.79
C HIS A 25 -1.99 9.85 -12.49
N ASP A 26 -2.85 8.95 -12.95
CA ASP A 26 -2.47 7.77 -13.72
C ASP A 26 -1.92 8.18 -15.09
N TRP A 27 -2.57 9.15 -15.75
CA TRP A 27 -2.07 9.73 -16.99
C TRP A 27 -0.70 10.35 -16.80
N ALA A 28 -0.54 11.21 -15.77
CA ALA A 28 0.74 11.87 -15.47
C ALA A 28 1.86 10.85 -15.18
N GLN A 29 1.57 9.77 -14.46
CA GLN A 29 2.53 8.68 -14.26
C GLN A 29 2.88 7.96 -15.55
N GLY A 30 1.92 7.76 -16.45
CA GLY A 30 2.14 7.18 -17.79
C GLY A 30 3.08 8.03 -18.62
N GLU A 31 2.87 9.34 -18.64
CA GLU A 31 3.74 10.30 -19.34
C GLU A 31 5.16 10.30 -18.73
N PHE A 32 5.28 10.37 -17.40
CA PHE A 32 6.57 10.28 -16.72
C PHE A 32 7.32 8.99 -17.07
N ALA A 33 6.62 7.87 -17.15
CA ALA A 33 7.23 6.56 -17.44
C ALA A 33 7.91 6.50 -18.81
N LYS A 34 7.51 7.34 -19.79
CA LYS A 34 8.17 7.44 -21.11
C LYS A 34 9.61 7.96 -21.03
N HIS A 35 9.97 8.63 -19.93
CA HIS A 35 11.31 9.17 -19.69
C HIS A 35 12.20 8.25 -18.86
N VAL A 36 11.67 7.10 -18.38
CA VAL A 36 12.44 6.11 -17.61
C VAL A 36 13.18 5.18 -18.57
N SER A 37 14.49 5.18 -18.50
CA SER A 37 15.31 4.29 -19.33
C SER A 37 15.34 2.86 -18.79
N GLY A 38 15.75 1.91 -19.65
CA GLY A 38 16.01 0.54 -19.20
C GLY A 38 17.11 0.46 -18.13
N LEU A 39 18.09 1.36 -18.15
CA LEU A 39 19.12 1.45 -17.11
C LEU A 39 18.53 1.89 -15.78
N ASP A 40 17.69 2.94 -15.77
CA ASP A 40 17.03 3.41 -14.54
C ASP A 40 16.20 2.30 -13.91
N PHE A 41 15.46 1.56 -14.73
CA PHE A 41 14.69 0.41 -14.27
C PHE A 41 15.60 -0.69 -13.67
N ALA A 42 16.71 -1.03 -14.32
CA ALA A 42 17.65 -2.03 -13.84
C ALA A 42 18.29 -1.62 -12.49
N LEU A 43 18.69 -0.35 -12.36
CA LEU A 43 19.22 0.20 -11.11
C LEU A 43 18.18 0.18 -9.98
N ALA A 44 16.94 0.55 -10.28
CA ALA A 44 15.84 0.48 -9.30
C ALA A 44 15.57 -0.97 -8.85
N GLN A 45 15.63 -1.94 -9.75
CA GLN A 45 15.50 -3.36 -9.41
C GLN A 45 16.65 -3.84 -8.51
N ALA A 46 17.89 -3.45 -8.81
CA ALA A 46 19.05 -3.78 -7.97
C ALA A 46 18.89 -3.20 -6.56
N ALA A 47 18.53 -1.93 -6.44
CA ALA A 47 18.26 -1.27 -5.16
C ALA A 47 17.12 -1.97 -4.37
N ASN A 48 16.06 -2.40 -5.06
CA ASN A 48 14.97 -3.15 -4.44
C ASN A 48 15.43 -4.51 -3.88
N VAL A 49 16.35 -5.20 -4.55
CA VAL A 49 16.94 -6.46 -4.04
C VAL A 49 17.73 -6.19 -2.75
N GLU A 50 18.52 -5.14 -2.69
CA GLU A 50 19.25 -4.75 -1.49
C GLU A 50 18.32 -4.37 -0.34
N PHE A 51 17.29 -3.59 -0.63
CA PHE A 51 16.25 -3.24 0.34
C PHE A 51 15.56 -4.48 0.92
N ARG A 52 15.17 -5.43 0.07
CA ARG A 52 14.56 -6.69 0.50
C ARG A 52 15.46 -7.48 1.45
N ARG A 53 16.75 -7.54 1.17
CA ARG A 53 17.74 -8.20 2.02
C ARG A 53 17.89 -7.49 3.37
N ALA A 54 17.94 -6.16 3.36
CA ALA A 54 18.03 -5.37 4.58
C ALA A 54 16.80 -5.55 5.48
N VAL A 55 15.60 -5.55 4.91
CA VAL A 55 14.36 -5.79 5.66
C VAL A 55 14.34 -7.21 6.25
N GLN A 56 14.82 -8.22 5.52
CA GLN A 56 14.89 -9.60 6.02
C GLN A 56 15.81 -9.75 7.23
N GLN A 57 16.80 -8.87 7.40
CA GLN A 57 17.74 -8.91 8.51
C GLN A 57 17.03 -8.82 9.86
N TRP A 58 15.91 -8.07 9.96
CA TRP A 58 15.09 -7.97 11.17
C TRP A 58 14.72 -9.35 11.75
N TRP A 59 14.22 -10.25 10.91
CA TRP A 59 13.84 -11.60 11.37
C TRP A 59 15.04 -12.52 11.55
N HIS A 60 16.14 -12.31 10.81
CA HIS A 60 17.38 -13.00 11.00
C HIS A 60 18.00 -12.68 12.37
N ASP A 61 17.81 -11.47 12.87
CA ASP A 61 18.26 -11.01 14.18
C ASP A 61 17.42 -11.59 15.34
N GLY A 62 16.40 -12.40 15.04
CA GLY A 62 15.63 -13.18 16.03
C GLY A 62 14.30 -12.56 16.43
N TRP A 63 13.80 -11.52 15.72
CA TRP A 63 12.49 -10.97 15.98
C TRP A 63 11.39 -11.80 15.30
N ASP A 64 10.28 -12.05 15.99
CA ASP A 64 9.18 -12.86 15.46
C ASP A 64 8.24 -12.04 14.59
N LEU A 65 7.89 -10.82 15.03
CA LEU A 65 6.96 -9.92 14.37
C LEU A 65 7.45 -8.48 14.41
N LEU A 66 7.07 -7.74 13.39
CA LEU A 66 7.13 -6.28 13.41
C LEU A 66 5.71 -5.73 13.52
N VAL A 67 5.51 -4.79 14.44
CA VAL A 67 4.22 -4.14 14.70
C VAL A 67 4.32 -2.67 14.32
N SER A 68 3.36 -2.18 13.55
CA SER A 68 3.26 -0.77 13.19
C SER A 68 1.79 -0.34 13.07
N PRO A 69 1.49 0.96 13.01
CA PRO A 69 0.20 1.39 12.50
C PRO A 69 0.00 0.89 11.07
N THR A 70 -1.25 0.62 10.66
CA THR A 70 -1.53 0.34 9.23
C THR A 70 -1.47 1.63 8.42
N LEU A 71 -2.09 2.69 8.92
CA LEU A 71 -2.11 4.03 8.34
C LEU A 71 -1.53 5.04 9.32
N ALA A 72 -1.00 6.15 8.81
CA ALA A 72 -0.42 7.22 9.63
C ALA A 72 -1.49 8.07 10.32
N GLU A 73 -2.73 8.01 9.86
CA GLU A 73 -3.87 8.78 10.36
C GLU A 73 -5.18 7.98 10.18
N PRO A 74 -6.29 8.39 10.82
CA PRO A 74 -7.60 7.79 10.61
C PRO A 74 -8.04 7.84 9.15
N PRO A 75 -9.05 7.03 8.73
CA PRO A 75 -9.57 7.05 7.37
C PRO A 75 -9.95 8.45 6.91
N THR A 76 -9.51 8.83 5.72
CA THR A 76 -9.77 10.15 5.13
C THR A 76 -11.23 10.29 4.70
N ARG A 77 -11.68 11.53 4.50
CA ARG A 77 -13.02 11.80 4.01
C ARG A 77 -13.14 11.46 2.53
N ILE A 78 -14.32 11.04 2.11
CA ILE A 78 -14.65 10.88 0.68
C ILE A 78 -14.43 12.21 -0.03
N GLY A 79 -13.73 12.19 -1.18
CA GLY A 79 -13.39 13.38 -1.96
C GLY A 79 -12.04 14.03 -1.61
N GLU A 80 -11.35 13.59 -0.56
CA GLU A 80 -10.04 14.16 -0.20
C GLU A 80 -8.96 13.95 -1.27
N PHE A 81 -9.11 12.94 -2.10
CA PHE A 81 -8.22 12.63 -3.23
C PHE A 81 -8.80 13.07 -4.57
N ALA A 82 -9.63 14.11 -4.59
CA ALA A 82 -10.18 14.61 -5.83
C ALA A 82 -9.07 15.09 -6.78
N ASN A 83 -9.31 14.90 -8.08
CA ASN A 83 -8.39 15.34 -9.12
C ASN A 83 -8.27 16.86 -9.12
N ASP A 84 -7.03 17.35 -9.22
CA ASP A 84 -6.69 18.75 -9.42
C ASP A 84 -5.91 18.88 -10.74
N PRO A 85 -6.49 19.53 -11.77
CA PRO A 85 -5.80 19.70 -13.06
C PRO A 85 -4.47 20.47 -12.97
N ASP A 86 -4.36 21.38 -12.01
CA ASP A 86 -3.14 22.16 -11.80
C ASP A 86 -2.07 21.37 -11.03
N GLN A 87 -2.49 20.32 -10.29
CA GLN A 87 -1.63 19.47 -9.48
C GLN A 87 -2.00 17.99 -9.65
N PRO A 88 -1.79 17.37 -10.82
CA PRO A 88 -2.23 16.00 -11.09
C PRO A 88 -1.69 14.94 -10.12
N MET A 89 -0.53 15.20 -9.51
CA MET A 89 0.12 14.29 -8.56
C MET A 89 -0.27 14.54 -7.09
N ALA A 90 -1.03 15.58 -6.77
CA ALA A 90 -1.41 15.91 -5.39
C ALA A 90 -2.15 14.76 -4.67
N PRO A 91 -3.09 14.04 -5.27
CA PRO A 91 -3.73 12.89 -4.65
C PRO A 91 -2.73 11.78 -4.28
N MET A 92 -1.76 11.50 -5.15
CA MET A 92 -0.72 10.49 -4.90
C MET A 92 0.22 10.92 -3.76
N ILE A 93 0.64 12.19 -3.74
CA ILE A 93 1.49 12.74 -2.67
C ILE A 93 0.74 12.65 -1.34
N ARG A 94 -0.52 13.04 -1.30
CA ARG A 94 -1.36 12.94 -0.10
C ARG A 94 -1.53 11.48 0.35
N ALA A 95 -1.83 10.58 -0.57
CA ALA A 95 -1.95 9.15 -0.28
C ALA A 95 -0.64 8.57 0.31
N SER A 96 0.52 8.98 -0.21
CA SER A 96 1.82 8.49 0.28
C SER A 96 2.08 8.85 1.76
N GLN A 97 1.56 9.97 2.23
CA GLN A 97 1.66 10.38 3.64
C GLN A 97 0.81 9.47 4.55
N ILE A 98 -0.35 9.06 4.07
CA ILE A 98 -1.29 8.21 4.83
C ILE A 98 -0.82 6.77 4.89
N VAL A 99 -0.35 6.21 3.77
CA VAL A 99 0.06 4.80 3.67
C VAL A 99 1.54 4.57 4.02
N ALA A 100 2.15 5.43 4.81
CA ALA A 100 3.59 5.46 5.06
C ALA A 100 4.19 4.12 5.55
N PHE A 101 3.41 3.26 6.19
CA PHE A 101 3.88 2.02 6.82
C PHE A 101 3.73 0.76 5.95
N THR A 102 2.89 0.76 4.92
CA THR A 102 2.55 -0.45 4.15
C THR A 102 3.41 -0.69 2.91
N PRO A 103 3.90 0.32 2.16
CA PRO A 103 4.60 0.11 0.88
C PRO A 103 5.91 -0.65 1.00
N ALA A 104 6.59 -0.55 2.15
CA ALA A 104 7.83 -1.27 2.40
C ALA A 104 7.66 -2.78 2.23
N PHE A 105 6.54 -3.33 2.73
CA PHE A 105 6.26 -4.77 2.70
C PHE A 105 5.70 -5.22 1.36
N ASN A 106 5.02 -4.35 0.61
CA ASN A 106 4.67 -4.60 -0.79
C ASN A 106 5.93 -4.75 -1.67
N SER A 107 6.98 -3.98 -1.37
CA SER A 107 8.25 -4.05 -2.10
C SER A 107 9.12 -5.20 -1.65
N SER A 108 9.17 -5.50 -0.35
CA SER A 108 10.03 -6.53 0.22
C SER A 108 9.43 -7.94 0.18
N GLY A 109 8.09 -8.05 0.12
CA GLY A 109 7.36 -9.31 -0.04
C GLY A 109 7.09 -10.07 1.25
N GLN A 110 7.30 -9.46 2.42
CA GLN A 110 6.87 -10.05 3.69
C GLN A 110 5.35 -10.09 3.77
N PRO A 111 4.78 -11.16 4.36
CA PRO A 111 3.36 -11.21 4.67
C PRO A 111 3.03 -10.21 5.77
N ALA A 112 1.90 -9.53 5.61
CA ALA A 112 1.39 -8.58 6.58
C ALA A 112 -0.13 -8.73 6.74
N ILE A 113 -0.65 -8.45 7.94
CA ILE A 113 -2.06 -8.40 8.25
C ILE A 113 -2.38 -7.12 9.00
N SER A 114 -3.50 -6.49 8.68
CA SER A 114 -4.05 -5.37 9.44
C SER A 114 -5.26 -5.84 10.24
N ILE A 115 -5.25 -5.55 11.53
CA ILE A 115 -6.32 -5.91 12.47
C ILE A 115 -6.86 -4.66 13.17
N PRO A 116 -8.19 -4.53 13.40
CA PRO A 116 -8.80 -3.35 14.01
C PRO A 116 -8.68 -3.44 15.53
N MET A 117 -7.62 -2.86 16.10
CA MET A 117 -7.33 -2.93 17.53
C MET A 117 -7.82 -1.72 18.33
N HIS A 118 -8.23 -0.66 17.66
CA HIS A 118 -8.73 0.55 18.30
C HIS A 118 -9.81 1.23 17.45
N TRP A 119 -10.62 2.09 18.07
CA TRP A 119 -11.62 2.92 17.40
C TRP A 119 -11.49 4.35 17.87
N THR A 120 -11.63 5.30 16.96
CA THR A 120 -11.70 6.72 17.33
C THR A 120 -12.97 7.01 18.11
N PRO A 121 -13.07 8.17 18.80
CA PRO A 121 -14.32 8.59 19.45
C PRO A 121 -15.53 8.62 18.51
N GLU A 122 -15.30 8.87 17.22
CA GLU A 122 -16.32 8.90 16.16
C GLU A 122 -16.69 7.50 15.64
N GLY A 123 -16.04 6.44 16.15
CA GLY A 123 -16.31 5.05 15.79
C GLY A 123 -15.57 4.55 14.56
N LEU A 124 -14.56 5.26 14.06
CA LEU A 124 -13.73 4.80 12.95
C LEU A 124 -12.69 3.76 13.43
N PRO A 125 -12.52 2.65 12.71
CA PRO A 125 -11.53 1.64 13.08
C PRO A 125 -10.10 2.14 12.84
N VAL A 126 -9.20 1.83 13.78
CA VAL A 126 -7.76 2.06 13.67
C VAL A 126 -7.06 0.73 13.53
N GLY A 127 -6.40 0.53 12.39
CA GLY A 127 -5.68 -0.70 12.06
C GLY A 127 -4.29 -0.74 12.68
N VAL A 128 -3.96 -1.89 13.26
CA VAL A 128 -2.58 -2.26 13.63
C VAL A 128 -2.07 -3.28 12.62
N GLN A 129 -0.92 -3.01 12.04
CA GLN A 129 -0.25 -3.90 11.10
C GLN A 129 0.71 -4.82 11.84
N LEU A 130 0.61 -6.11 11.56
CA LEU A 130 1.58 -7.12 11.96
C LEU A 130 2.27 -7.64 10.71
N VAL A 131 3.60 -7.72 10.74
CA VAL A 131 4.41 -8.22 9.63
C VAL A 131 5.26 -9.37 10.15
N ALA A 132 5.30 -10.48 9.40
CA ALA A 132 6.10 -11.65 9.72
C ALA A 132 7.22 -11.88 8.71
N ALA A 133 8.12 -12.81 9.02
CA ALA A 133 9.12 -13.29 8.08
C ALA A 133 8.48 -13.82 6.80
N TYR A 134 9.22 -13.81 5.72
CA TYR A 134 8.78 -14.33 4.43
C TYR A 134 8.29 -15.79 4.55
N GLY A 135 7.07 -16.06 4.06
CA GLY A 135 6.43 -17.38 4.13
C GLY A 135 5.87 -17.76 5.50
N ARG A 136 5.78 -16.80 6.46
CA ARG A 136 5.28 -17.07 7.81
C ARG A 136 3.89 -16.45 8.08
N GLU A 137 2.98 -16.62 7.13
CA GLU A 137 1.55 -16.26 7.27
C GLU A 137 0.89 -16.99 8.45
N ASP A 138 1.38 -18.19 8.80
CA ASP A 138 0.93 -18.99 9.93
C ASP A 138 1.01 -18.24 11.26
N ILE A 139 2.10 -17.50 11.48
CA ILE A 139 2.29 -16.68 12.69
C ILE A 139 1.28 -15.54 12.72
N LEU A 140 1.07 -14.85 11.59
CA LEU A 140 0.12 -13.74 11.50
C LEU A 140 -1.30 -14.19 11.82
N ILE A 141 -1.76 -15.30 11.24
CA ILE A 141 -3.10 -15.86 11.47
C ILE A 141 -3.25 -16.28 12.94
N ARG A 142 -2.24 -16.92 13.51
CA ARG A 142 -2.26 -17.36 14.92
C ARG A 142 -2.36 -16.18 15.87
N VAL A 143 -1.53 -15.15 15.68
CA VAL A 143 -1.52 -13.96 16.55
C VAL A 143 -2.81 -13.15 16.35
N ALA A 144 -3.27 -12.94 15.12
CA ALA A 144 -4.53 -12.26 14.85
C ALA A 144 -5.72 -12.96 15.52
N SER A 145 -5.78 -14.28 15.45
CA SER A 145 -6.83 -15.08 16.13
C SER A 145 -6.80 -14.94 17.65
N GLN A 146 -5.62 -14.89 18.26
CA GLN A 146 -5.47 -14.64 19.70
C GLN A 146 -5.93 -13.24 20.10
N LEU A 147 -5.57 -12.23 19.29
CA LEU A 147 -5.98 -10.85 19.52
C LEU A 147 -7.48 -10.67 19.34
N GLU A 148 -8.09 -11.31 18.34
CA GLU A 148 -9.54 -11.30 18.14
C GLU A 148 -10.27 -11.97 19.31
N ALA A 149 -9.74 -13.06 19.83
CA ALA A 149 -10.31 -13.71 21.03
C ALA A 149 -10.20 -12.85 22.29
N ALA A 150 -9.10 -12.10 22.44
CA ALA A 150 -8.88 -11.22 23.58
C ALA A 150 -9.70 -9.92 23.50
N GLN A 151 -9.89 -9.38 22.32
CA GLN A 151 -10.64 -8.15 22.03
C GLN A 151 -11.52 -8.33 20.79
N PRO A 152 -12.69 -8.98 20.90
CA PRO A 152 -13.55 -9.27 19.77
C PRO A 152 -14.06 -8.01 19.07
N TRP A 153 -14.02 -7.97 17.74
CA TRP A 153 -14.50 -6.85 16.91
C TRP A 153 -15.61 -7.21 15.93
N ALA A 154 -15.97 -8.49 15.78
CA ALA A 154 -16.97 -8.95 14.82
C ALA A 154 -18.37 -8.29 14.99
N HIS A 155 -18.69 -7.82 16.21
CA HIS A 155 -19.94 -7.12 16.53
C HIS A 155 -19.93 -5.64 16.15
N ARG A 156 -18.77 -5.07 15.86
CA ARG A 156 -18.62 -3.66 15.49
C ARG A 156 -18.86 -3.50 14.00
N ARG A 157 -20.03 -2.96 13.66
CA ARG A 157 -20.45 -2.69 12.29
C ARG A 157 -20.87 -1.23 12.17
N PRO A 158 -20.64 -0.57 11.00
CA PRO A 158 -21.18 0.75 10.79
C PRO A 158 -22.71 0.70 10.84
N SER A 159 -23.32 1.71 11.46
CA SER A 159 -24.75 1.95 11.32
C SER A 159 -24.96 2.59 9.95
N ILE A 160 -25.65 1.89 9.06
CA ILE A 160 -26.05 2.38 7.74
C ILE A 160 -27.46 2.92 7.85
#